data_55c142d18e4f5d4e3454b9478cc112b9
#
_entry.id   55c142d18e4f5d4e3454b9478cc112b9
#
_cell.length_a   1.000
_cell.length_b   1.000
_cell.length_c   1.000
_cell.angle_alpha   90.00
_cell.angle_beta   90.00
_cell.angle_gamma   90.00
#
_symmetry.space_group_name_H-M   'P 1'
#
loop_
_entity.id
_entity.type
_entity.pdbx_description
1 polymer ?
#
loop_
_entity_poly.entity_id
_entity_poly.type
_entity_poly.pdbx_seq_one_letter_code
_entity_poly.pdbx_strand_id
1 'polypeptide(L)'
;MKFFNREKSDTVIIVGCGRLGADLAITSSNQKQNVTVIDIDTSAFNNLPESYRGFSIEGDGLDMNTLETAGIFRANVLVAATDDDNANLMIAQIAKRQ
;
A
#
# COMPACT_ATOMS: atom_id res chain seq x y z
N MET A 1 -12.73 -4.07 -28.36
CA MET A 1 -12.42 -3.79 -27.83
C MET A 1 -12.31 -3.56 -27.11
N LYS A 2 -12.33 -3.71 -26.71
CA LYS A 2 -12.22 -3.56 -26.00
C LYS A 2 -11.92 -3.06 -25.24
N PHE A 3 -12.08 -2.99 -24.92
CA PHE A 3 -11.98 -2.58 -24.30
C PHE A 3 -11.63 -2.56 -23.38
N PHE A 4 -11.38 -2.34 -23.11
CA PHE A 4 -11.06 -2.30 -22.18
C PHE A 4 -11.19 -1.99 -21.16
N ASN A 5 -10.95 -2.14 -20.68
CA ASN A 5 -11.24 -2.10 -19.54
C ASN A 5 -10.55 -1.21 -18.77
N ARG A 6 -10.85 -0.39 -18.63
CA ARG A 6 -10.36 0.44 -17.93
C ARG A 6 -10.70 0.35 -16.64
N GLU A 7 -10.93 -0.66 -16.24
CA GLU A 7 -11.28 -0.78 -15.05
C GLU A 7 -10.39 -0.37 -14.24
N LYS A 8 -10.54 0.11 -13.32
CA LYS A 8 -9.69 0.55 -12.51
C LYS A 8 -8.94 -0.47 -11.92
N SER A 9 -7.64 -0.33 -11.79
CA SER A 9 -6.84 -1.20 -11.00
C SER A 9 -7.22 -1.08 -9.56
N ASP A 10 -6.98 -2.12 -8.80
CA ASP A 10 -7.19 -2.05 -7.37
C ASP A 10 -6.22 -1.06 -6.76
N THR A 11 -6.66 -0.40 -5.72
CA THR A 11 -5.85 0.52 -4.96
C THR A 11 -5.51 -0.14 -3.63
N VAL A 12 -4.23 -0.27 -3.34
CA VAL A 12 -3.73 -0.99 -2.19
C VAL A 12 -2.92 -0.05 -1.33
N ILE A 13 -3.23 0.01 -0.06
CA ILE A 13 -2.45 0.79 0.89
C ILE A 13 -1.74 -0.19 1.81
N ILE A 14 -0.44 -0.06 1.94
CA ILE A 14 0.37 -0.93 2.78
C ILE A 14 0.98 -0.09 3.88
N VAL A 15 0.69 -0.43 5.12
CA VAL A 15 1.25 0.26 6.26
C VAL A 15 2.43 -0.56 6.74
N GLY A 16 3.60 0.02 6.65
CA GLY A 16 4.84 -0.65 6.99
C GLY A 16 5.65 -1.00 5.76
N CYS A 17 6.88 -0.53 5.70
CA CYS A 17 7.75 -0.77 4.56
C CYS A 17 9.01 -1.51 4.96
N GLY A 18 8.88 -2.44 5.92
CA GLY A 18 9.96 -3.34 6.20
C GLY A 18 10.05 -4.37 5.08
N ARG A 19 10.67 -5.50 5.37
CA ARG A 19 10.90 -6.47 4.32
C ARG A 19 9.58 -7.01 3.77
N LEU A 20 8.64 -7.33 4.65
CA LEU A 20 7.37 -7.88 4.21
C LEU A 20 6.55 -6.84 3.45
N GLY A 21 6.46 -5.63 3.99
CA GLY A 21 5.67 -4.59 3.33
C GLY A 21 6.25 -4.24 1.97
N ALA A 22 7.57 -4.18 1.87
CA ALA A 22 8.21 -3.87 0.60
C ALA A 22 7.96 -4.98 -0.43
N ASP A 23 8.00 -6.24 -0.01
CA ASP A 23 7.73 -7.35 -0.93
C ASP A 23 6.31 -7.28 -1.44
N LEU A 24 5.36 -6.96 -0.56
CA LEU A 24 3.97 -6.84 -0.97
C LEU A 24 3.79 -5.67 -1.92
N ALA A 25 4.48 -4.56 -1.66
CA ALA A 25 4.38 -3.38 -2.50
C ALA A 25 4.90 -3.68 -3.90
N ILE A 26 6.03 -4.39 -3.98
CA ILE A 26 6.60 -4.71 -5.26
C ILE A 26 5.68 -5.64 -6.03
N THR A 27 5.17 -6.67 -5.37
CA THR A 27 4.29 -7.62 -6.03
C THR A 27 3.04 -6.93 -6.55
N SER A 28 2.43 -6.08 -5.73
CA SER A 28 1.22 -5.38 -6.13
C SER A 28 1.49 -4.41 -7.27
N SER A 29 2.62 -3.72 -7.19
CA SER A 29 3.00 -2.77 -8.24
C SER A 29 3.22 -3.50 -9.55
N ASN A 30 3.82 -4.68 -9.50
CA ASN A 30 4.06 -5.46 -10.71
C ASN A 30 2.78 -5.98 -11.33
N GLN A 31 1.71 -6.05 -10.53
CA GLN A 31 0.41 -6.46 -11.03
C GLN A 31 -0.40 -5.25 -11.48
N LYS A 32 0.26 -4.10 -11.59
CA LYS A 32 -0.35 -2.88 -12.10
C LYS A 32 -1.45 -2.36 -11.19
N GLN A 33 -1.33 -2.66 -9.92
CA GLN A 33 -2.23 -2.08 -8.95
C GLN A 33 -1.67 -0.74 -8.50
N ASN A 34 -2.53 0.12 -8.00
CA ASN A 34 -2.11 1.41 -7.46
C ASN A 34 -1.71 1.18 -6.01
N VAL A 35 -0.46 1.37 -5.70
CA VAL A 35 0.08 1.03 -4.39
C VAL A 35 0.62 2.26 -3.71
N THR A 36 0.28 2.43 -2.45
CA THR A 36 0.87 3.44 -1.59
C THR A 36 1.37 2.76 -0.33
N VAL A 37 2.63 2.97 -0.01
CA VAL A 37 3.25 2.42 1.18
C VAL A 37 3.44 3.55 2.18
N ILE A 38 3.09 3.30 3.44
CA ILE A 38 3.22 4.28 4.50
C ILE A 38 4.18 3.74 5.53
N ASP A 39 5.11 4.56 5.96
CA ASP A 39 5.99 4.20 7.08
C ASP A 39 6.41 5.47 7.78
N ILE A 40 6.54 5.39 9.09
CA ILE A 40 6.94 6.54 9.85
C ILE A 40 8.45 6.75 9.74
N ASP A 41 9.18 5.71 9.37
CA ASP A 41 10.62 5.75 9.22
C ASP A 41 10.95 5.78 7.73
N THR A 42 11.39 6.92 7.24
CA THR A 42 11.65 7.06 5.82
C THR A 42 12.78 6.16 5.35
N SER A 43 13.68 5.74 6.23
CA SER A 43 14.75 4.86 5.82
C SER A 43 14.22 3.48 5.43
N ALA A 44 13.01 3.13 5.87
CA ALA A 44 12.42 1.86 5.49
C ALA A 44 12.13 1.80 4.00
N PHE A 45 11.94 2.97 3.37
CA PHE A 45 11.66 2.98 1.94
C PHE A 45 12.86 2.52 1.11
N ASN A 46 14.03 2.42 1.73
CA ASN A 46 15.18 1.88 1.03
C ASN A 46 15.00 0.39 0.71
N ASN A 47 14.02 -0.26 1.34
CA ASN A 47 13.71 -1.64 0.99
C ASN A 47 12.99 -1.76 -0.34
N LEU A 48 12.53 -0.64 -0.89
CA LEU A 48 11.86 -0.67 -2.19
C LEU A 48 12.91 -0.53 -3.29
N PRO A 49 12.83 -1.35 -4.34
CA PRO A 49 13.78 -1.24 -5.43
C PRO A 49 13.43 -0.07 -6.33
N GLU A 50 14.35 0.30 -7.20
CA GLU A 50 14.09 1.38 -8.13
C GLU A 50 12.97 1.04 -9.09
N SER A 51 12.68 -0.23 -9.25
CA SER A 51 11.60 -0.63 -10.14
C SER A 51 10.22 -0.44 -9.54
N TYR A 52 10.15 -0.10 -8.25
CA TYR A 52 8.87 0.12 -7.62
C TYR A 52 8.19 1.34 -8.25
N ARG A 53 6.94 1.18 -8.64
CA ARG A 53 6.25 2.22 -9.34
C ARG A 53 5.12 2.87 -8.54
N GLY A 54 5.02 2.56 -7.28
CA GLY A 54 3.96 3.14 -6.46
C GLY A 54 4.41 4.38 -5.74
N PHE A 55 3.67 4.74 -4.72
CA PHE A 55 3.94 5.91 -3.91
C PHE A 55 4.43 5.49 -2.54
N SER A 56 5.17 6.37 -1.88
CA SER A 56 5.57 6.18 -0.51
C SER A 56 5.27 7.45 0.26
N ILE A 57 4.73 7.31 1.45
CA ILE A 57 4.34 8.43 2.26
C ILE A 57 4.89 8.24 3.65
N GLU A 58 5.61 9.26 4.14
CA GLU A 58 6.08 9.22 5.51
C GLU A 58 4.93 9.63 6.41
N GLY A 59 4.62 8.81 7.38
CA GLY A 59 3.56 9.14 8.32
C GLY A 59 3.18 7.95 9.14
N ASP A 60 2.28 8.22 10.08
CA ASP A 60 1.77 7.20 10.98
C ASP A 60 0.55 6.58 10.35
N GLY A 61 0.61 5.30 10.09
CA GLY A 61 -0.50 4.59 9.45
C GLY A 61 -1.75 4.53 10.31
N LEU A 62 -1.68 4.94 11.57
CA LEU A 62 -2.86 5.02 12.39
C LEU A 62 -3.50 6.42 12.35
N ASP A 63 -2.84 7.36 11.70
CA ASP A 63 -3.34 8.72 11.64
C ASP A 63 -4.27 8.84 10.45
N MET A 64 -5.51 9.24 10.69
CA MET A 64 -6.49 9.34 9.63
C MET A 64 -6.06 10.33 8.54
N ASN A 65 -5.39 11.41 8.92
CA ASN A 65 -4.91 12.36 7.91
C ASN A 65 -3.92 11.70 6.96
N THR A 66 -3.04 10.86 7.49
CA THR A 66 -2.10 10.14 6.66
C THR A 66 -2.83 9.18 5.75
N LEU A 67 -3.82 8.47 6.28
CA LEU A 67 -4.57 7.52 5.48
C LEU A 67 -5.37 8.21 4.40
N GLU A 68 -5.92 9.40 4.70
CA GLU A 68 -6.65 10.13 3.68
C GLU A 68 -5.73 10.59 2.57
N THR A 69 -4.54 11.05 2.95
CA THR A 69 -3.56 11.44 1.94
C THR A 69 -3.19 10.25 1.06
N ALA A 70 -3.13 9.07 1.65
CA ALA A 70 -2.79 7.87 0.91
C ALA A 70 -3.94 7.35 0.06
N GLY A 71 -5.14 7.90 0.22
CA GLY A 71 -6.27 7.50 -0.62
C GLY A 71 -7.14 6.43 0.00
N ILE A 72 -7.30 6.44 1.34
CA ILE A 72 -8.05 5.40 2.02
C ILE A 72 -9.47 5.27 1.49
N PHE A 73 -10.07 6.39 1.06
CA PHE A 73 -11.46 6.33 0.61
C PHE A 73 -11.61 5.68 -0.76
N ARG A 74 -10.50 5.49 -1.46
CA ARG A 74 -10.53 4.82 -2.75
C ARG A 74 -9.86 3.45 -2.70
N ALA A 75 -9.34 3.08 -1.55
CA ALA A 75 -8.59 1.85 -1.45
C ALA A 75 -9.52 0.65 -1.44
N ASN A 76 -9.08 -0.41 -2.07
CA ASN A 76 -9.79 -1.67 -2.04
C ASN A 76 -9.26 -2.54 -0.91
N VAL A 77 -7.98 -2.39 -0.58
CA VAL A 77 -7.33 -3.24 0.39
C VAL A 77 -6.39 -2.41 1.23
N LEU A 78 -6.40 -2.64 2.52
CA LEU A 78 -5.44 -2.05 3.45
C LEU A 78 -4.69 -3.21 4.07
N VAL A 79 -3.37 -3.17 3.98
CA VAL A 79 -2.52 -4.20 4.54
C VAL A 79 -1.65 -3.58 5.61
N ALA A 80 -1.67 -4.17 6.80
CA ALA A 80 -0.76 -3.74 7.84
C ALA A 80 0.34 -4.79 7.95
N ALA A 81 1.54 -4.41 7.59
CA ALA A 81 2.67 -5.32 7.54
C ALA A 81 3.74 -4.76 8.47
N THR A 82 3.63 -5.06 9.74
CA THR A 82 4.59 -4.57 10.70
C THR A 82 5.86 -5.38 10.62
N ASP A 83 6.93 -4.82 11.12
CA ASP A 83 8.22 -5.41 10.93
C ASP A 83 8.84 -5.88 12.22
N ASP A 84 8.07 -6.14 13.23
CA ASP A 84 8.65 -6.63 14.44
C ASP A 84 8.69 -8.16 14.43
N ASP A 85 9.24 -8.74 15.44
CA ASP A 85 9.49 -10.15 15.45
C ASP A 85 8.24 -10.98 15.38
N ASN A 86 7.16 -10.44 15.87
CA ASN A 86 5.89 -11.12 15.78
C ASN A 86 5.07 -10.54 14.67
N ALA A 87 5.72 -10.22 13.59
CA ALA A 87 5.09 -9.52 12.50
C ALA A 87 3.75 -10.10 12.19
N ASN A 88 2.77 -9.29 12.26
CA ASN A 88 1.44 -9.68 11.92
C ASN A 88 1.09 -9.07 10.61
N LEU A 89 0.61 -9.89 9.73
CA LEU A 89 0.10 -9.41 8.48
C LEU A 89 -1.40 -9.34 8.61
N MET A 90 -1.94 -8.14 8.57
CA MET A 90 -3.37 -7.97 8.65
C MET A 90 -3.85 -7.37 7.35
N ILE A 91 -4.77 -8.02 6.72
CA ILE A 91 -5.32 -7.56 5.46
C ILE A 91 -6.78 -7.24 5.67
N ALA A 92 -7.15 -6.02 5.38
CA ALA A 92 -8.54 -5.59 5.49
C ALA A 92 -9.03 -5.15 4.14
N GLN A 93 -10.11 -5.73 3.70
CA GLN A 93 -10.74 -5.32 2.48
C GLN A 93 -11.74 -4.25 2.83
N ILE A 94 -11.64 -3.12 2.17
CA ILE A 94 -12.45 -1.97 2.51
C ILE A 94 -13.66 -1.95 1.61
N ALA A 95 -14.83 -1.94 2.24
CA ALA A 95 -16.06 -1.89 1.47
C ALA A 95 -16.24 -0.48 0.93
N LYS A 96 -16.49 -0.39 -0.33
CA LYS A 96 -16.70 0.89 -0.93
C LYS A 96 -18.13 1.32 -0.79
N ARG A 97 -18.32 2.60 -0.52
CA ARG A 97 -19.67 3.11 -0.44
C ARG A 97 -20.08 3.55 -1.81
N GLN A 98 -21.31 3.35 -2.07
CA GLN A 98 -21.83 3.72 -3.38
C GLN A 98 -22.29 5.15 -3.43
#